data_26c8bdfab30c81dec6dcb6fd0f5472cc
#
_entry.id   26c8bdfab30c81dec6dcb6fd0f5472cc
#
_cell.length_a   1.000
_cell.length_b   1.000
_cell.length_c   1.000
_cell.angle_alpha   90.00
_cell.angle_beta   90.00
_cell.angle_gamma   90.00
#
_symmetry.space_group_name_H-M   'P 1'
#
loop_
_entity.id
_entity.type
_entity.pdbx_description
1 polymer ?
#
loop_
_entity_poly.entity_id
_entity_poly.type
_entity_poly.pdbx_seq_one_letter_code
_entity_poly.pdbx_strand_id
1 'polypeptide(L)'
;AIENLEHDANIGSVVRTANAFAVGAFHIVGRRRWNRRGAMVTDRYQHEIHHHDAAHLIAWSRAQGRPLVAIDLVDGAQPIERTPLPRNAVLVVGQEGPGVSPELLAAADLVVGITQFGSTRSINVAAAAAIAMHSWILQHAEVPSGPLR
;
A
#
# COMPACT_ATOMS: atom_id res chain seq x y z
N ALA A 1 -3.29 2.26 -0.14
CA ALA A 1 -3.43 3.33 0.86
C ALA A 1 -2.12 3.49 1.64
N ILE A 2 -1.82 4.72 2.02
CA ILE A 2 -0.72 5.05 2.94
C ILE A 2 -1.29 5.78 4.15
N GLU A 3 -0.84 5.39 5.34
CA GLU A 3 -1.27 6.00 6.60
C GLU A 3 -0.18 6.89 7.18
N ASN A 4 -0.47 8.19 7.35
CA ASN A 4 0.37 9.17 8.06
C ASN A 4 1.88 9.13 7.77
N LEU A 5 2.29 8.89 6.51
CA LEU A 5 3.71 8.94 6.16
C LEU A 5 4.27 10.34 6.38
N GLU A 6 5.37 10.44 7.13
CA GLU A 6 6.02 11.70 7.46
C GLU A 6 6.89 12.22 6.32
N HIS A 7 7.58 11.31 5.62
CA HIS A 7 8.52 11.68 4.56
C HIS A 7 7.85 11.73 3.19
N ASP A 8 7.73 12.93 2.63
CA ASP A 8 7.17 13.18 1.30
C ASP A 8 7.86 12.37 0.18
N ALA A 9 9.16 12.07 0.33
CA ALA A 9 9.89 11.25 -0.62
C ALA A 9 9.34 9.82 -0.71
N ASN A 10 8.92 9.23 0.41
CA ASN A 10 8.29 7.92 0.45
C ASN A 10 6.89 7.96 -0.18
N ILE A 11 6.11 9.00 0.11
CA ILE A 11 4.81 9.20 -0.56
C ILE A 11 4.99 9.28 -2.07
N GLY A 12 5.90 10.12 -2.55
CA GLY A 12 6.19 10.27 -3.96
C GLY A 12 6.63 8.97 -4.63
N SER A 13 7.46 8.16 -3.96
CA SER A 13 7.90 6.85 -4.45
C SER A 13 6.74 5.86 -4.55
N VAL A 14 5.86 5.82 -3.55
CA VAL A 14 4.67 4.94 -3.58
C VAL A 14 3.72 5.36 -4.72
N VAL A 15 3.45 6.65 -4.89
CA VAL A 15 2.60 7.17 -5.98
C VAL A 15 3.17 6.81 -7.35
N ARG A 16 4.48 6.98 -7.53
CA ARG A 16 5.17 6.62 -8.77
C ARG A 16 5.07 5.12 -9.08
N THR A 17 5.26 4.27 -8.06
CA THR A 17 5.12 2.81 -8.19
C THR A 17 3.68 2.42 -8.48
N ALA A 18 2.71 3.03 -7.81
CA ALA A 18 1.29 2.81 -8.04
C ALA A 18 0.89 3.15 -9.50
N ASN A 19 1.44 4.24 -10.04
CA ASN A 19 1.25 4.59 -11.44
C ASN A 19 1.86 3.54 -12.38
N ALA A 20 3.08 3.08 -12.12
CA ALA A 20 3.76 2.07 -12.92
C ALA A 20 2.99 0.73 -12.98
N PHE A 21 2.27 0.39 -11.91
CA PHE A 21 1.46 -0.82 -11.82
C PHE A 21 -0.03 -0.60 -12.12
N ALA A 22 -0.40 0.55 -12.67
CA ALA A 22 -1.77 0.91 -13.03
C ALA A 22 -2.79 0.73 -11.88
N VAL A 23 -2.38 1.08 -10.66
CA VAL A 23 -3.26 1.05 -9.49
C VAL A 23 -4.42 2.02 -9.72
N GLY A 24 -5.66 1.56 -9.48
CA GLY A 24 -6.87 2.31 -9.81
C GLY A 24 -7.07 3.59 -9.00
N ALA A 25 -6.63 3.61 -7.73
CA ALA A 25 -6.68 4.79 -6.87
C ALA A 25 -5.58 4.75 -5.82
N PHE A 26 -5.13 5.94 -5.41
CA PHE A 26 -4.15 6.13 -4.36
C PHE A 26 -4.82 6.84 -3.17
N HIS A 27 -4.77 6.23 -2.01
CA HIS A 27 -5.42 6.74 -0.81
C HIS A 27 -4.38 7.29 0.17
N ILE A 28 -4.63 8.49 0.68
CA ILE A 28 -3.85 9.11 1.75
C ILE A 28 -4.74 9.18 2.99
N VAL A 29 -4.25 8.61 4.10
CA VAL A 29 -4.94 8.62 5.39
C VAL A 29 -4.22 9.58 6.34
N GLY A 30 -4.95 10.51 6.93
CA GLY A 30 -4.44 11.51 7.87
C GLY A 30 -3.86 12.73 7.18
N ARG A 31 -2.58 12.74 6.89
CA ARG A 31 -1.90 13.89 6.31
C ARG A 31 -2.45 14.32 4.94
N ARG A 32 -2.99 15.54 4.85
CA ARG A 32 -3.65 16.03 3.62
C ARG A 32 -2.70 16.60 2.56
N ARG A 33 -1.55 17.16 2.97
CA ARG A 33 -0.62 17.84 2.04
C ARG A 33 0.74 17.17 2.07
N TRP A 34 1.28 16.92 0.90
CA TRP A 34 2.62 16.39 0.71
C TRP A 34 3.29 17.06 -0.48
N ASN A 35 4.64 17.04 -0.52
CA ASN A 35 5.42 17.62 -1.60
C ASN A 35 5.44 16.68 -2.81
N ARG A 36 4.72 17.05 -3.87
CA ARG A 36 4.52 16.24 -5.08
C ARG A 36 5.76 16.08 -5.96
N ARG A 37 6.88 16.78 -5.66
CA ARG A 37 8.11 16.67 -6.45
C ARG A 37 8.65 15.24 -6.51
N GLY A 38 8.51 14.46 -5.43
CA GLY A 38 8.94 13.06 -5.38
C GLY A 38 8.18 12.13 -6.32
N ALA A 39 6.97 12.48 -6.72
CA ALA A 39 6.14 11.71 -7.65
C ALA A 39 6.54 11.89 -9.13
N MET A 40 7.47 12.81 -9.45
CA MET A 40 7.93 13.05 -10.83
C MET A 40 6.77 13.26 -11.82
N VAL A 41 5.76 14.05 -11.41
CA VAL A 41 4.53 14.37 -12.18
C VAL A 41 3.54 13.20 -12.32
N THR A 42 3.86 11.99 -11.85
CA THR A 42 2.96 10.82 -11.96
C THR A 42 1.69 10.96 -11.13
N ASP A 43 1.70 11.81 -10.10
CA ASP A 43 0.53 12.17 -9.29
C ASP A 43 -0.62 12.74 -10.12
N ARG A 44 -0.35 13.37 -11.28
CA ARG A 44 -1.38 13.89 -12.18
C ARG A 44 -2.18 12.80 -12.90
N TYR A 45 -1.65 11.58 -12.94
CA TYR A 45 -2.27 10.43 -13.59
C TYR A 45 -2.86 9.44 -12.58
N GLN A 46 -2.79 9.78 -11.28
CA GLN A 46 -3.33 8.96 -10.21
C GLN A 46 -4.59 9.60 -9.62
N HIS A 47 -5.61 8.80 -9.41
CA HIS A 47 -6.78 9.22 -8.67
C HIS A 47 -6.48 9.21 -7.17
N GLU A 48 -6.21 10.40 -6.59
CA GLU A 48 -5.92 10.57 -5.17
C GLU A 48 -7.22 10.73 -4.38
N ILE A 49 -7.41 9.90 -3.37
CA ILE A 49 -8.52 9.98 -2.42
C ILE A 49 -7.93 10.24 -1.03
N HIS A 50 -8.39 11.30 -0.37
CA HIS A 50 -7.97 11.64 0.97
C HIS A 50 -8.99 11.18 2.01
N HIS A 51 -8.52 10.52 3.06
CA HIS A 51 -9.27 10.15 4.26
C HIS A 51 -8.73 10.92 5.45
N HIS A 52 -9.63 11.51 6.23
CA HIS A 52 -9.25 12.30 7.41
C HIS A 52 -8.47 11.44 8.42
N ASP A 53 -8.87 10.18 8.61
CA ASP A 53 -8.30 9.22 9.54
C ASP A 53 -8.56 7.76 9.08
N ALA A 54 -8.12 6.81 9.88
CA ALA A 54 -8.31 5.38 9.65
C ALA A 54 -9.79 5.00 9.56
N ALA A 55 -10.64 5.53 10.43
CA ALA A 55 -12.08 5.23 10.43
C ALA A 55 -12.74 5.59 9.10
N HIS A 56 -12.36 6.71 8.47
CA HIS A 56 -12.87 7.11 7.16
C HIS A 56 -12.43 6.16 6.04
N LEU A 57 -11.18 5.67 6.06
CA LEU A 57 -10.73 4.66 5.10
C LEU A 57 -11.49 3.34 5.28
N ILE A 58 -11.67 2.89 6.53
CA ILE A 58 -12.40 1.67 6.86
C ILE A 58 -13.86 1.76 6.37
N ALA A 59 -14.54 2.87 6.68
CA ALA A 59 -15.91 3.09 6.24
C ALA A 59 -16.02 3.10 4.70
N TRP A 60 -15.09 3.78 4.03
CA TRP A 60 -15.04 3.81 2.57
C TRP A 60 -14.81 2.40 1.98
N SER A 61 -13.85 1.65 2.51
CA SER A 61 -13.53 0.28 2.08
C SER A 61 -14.76 -0.63 2.18
N ARG A 62 -15.45 -0.59 3.32
CA ARG A 62 -16.68 -1.36 3.53
C ARG A 62 -17.79 -0.96 2.55
N ALA A 63 -18.02 0.34 2.36
CA ALA A 63 -19.03 0.86 1.43
C ALA A 63 -18.74 0.46 -0.03
N GLN A 64 -17.47 0.32 -0.40
CA GLN A 64 -17.04 -0.08 -1.75
C GLN A 64 -16.88 -1.60 -1.90
N GLY A 65 -17.07 -2.39 -0.85
CA GLY A 65 -16.84 -3.84 -0.88
C GLY A 65 -15.39 -4.22 -1.23
N ARG A 66 -14.41 -3.40 -0.78
CA ARG A 66 -12.99 -3.61 -1.05
C ARG A 66 -12.27 -4.07 0.22
N PRO A 67 -11.81 -5.33 0.29
CA PRO A 67 -11.08 -5.82 1.45
C PRO A 67 -9.84 -4.98 1.76
N LEU A 68 -9.60 -4.71 3.05
CA LEU A 68 -8.37 -4.09 3.53
C LEU A 68 -7.31 -5.16 3.75
N VAL A 69 -6.16 -4.99 3.12
CA VAL A 69 -4.98 -5.84 3.32
C VAL A 69 -3.88 -4.98 3.92
N ALA A 70 -3.62 -5.17 5.21
CA ALA A 70 -2.54 -4.49 5.91
C ALA A 70 -1.20 -5.16 5.59
N ILE A 71 -0.20 -4.35 5.25
CA ILE A 71 1.17 -4.80 4.97
C ILE A 71 2.03 -4.40 6.16
N ASP A 72 2.24 -5.33 7.06
CA ASP A 72 3.03 -5.10 8.27
C ASP A 72 3.62 -6.41 8.81
N LEU A 73 4.72 -6.31 9.54
CA LEU A 73 5.39 -7.45 10.16
C LEU A 73 5.01 -7.52 11.65
N VAL A 74 3.81 -7.99 11.91
CA VAL A 74 3.25 -8.17 13.26
C VAL A 74 2.93 -9.63 13.54
N ASP A 75 2.72 -9.95 14.81
CA ASP A 75 2.34 -11.31 15.22
C ASP A 75 1.04 -11.74 14.50
N GLY A 76 1.08 -12.94 13.92
CA GLY A 76 -0.04 -13.48 13.15
C GLY A 76 -0.12 -13.03 11.69
N ALA A 77 0.76 -12.13 11.22
CA ALA A 77 0.83 -11.78 9.81
C ALA A 77 1.22 -13.00 8.96
N GLN A 78 0.53 -13.17 7.83
CA GLN A 78 0.83 -14.23 6.88
C GLN A 78 1.95 -13.81 5.93
N PRO A 79 2.87 -14.69 5.50
CA PRO A 79 3.91 -14.33 4.54
C PRO A 79 3.29 -14.01 3.18
N ILE A 80 3.53 -12.80 2.67
CA ILE A 80 2.94 -12.29 1.43
C ILE A 80 3.32 -13.17 0.21
N GLU A 81 4.48 -13.81 0.27
CA GLU A 81 5.04 -14.63 -0.81
C GLU A 81 4.18 -15.84 -1.19
N ARG A 82 3.32 -16.28 -0.27
CA ARG A 82 2.45 -17.47 -0.46
C ARG A 82 1.01 -17.25 -0.04
N THR A 83 0.65 -16.02 0.29
CA THR A 83 -0.72 -15.68 0.71
C THR A 83 -1.52 -15.14 -0.48
N PRO A 84 -2.67 -15.74 -0.82
CA PRO A 84 -3.55 -15.20 -1.85
C PRO A 84 -4.07 -13.82 -1.45
N LEU A 85 -3.84 -12.83 -2.30
CA LEU A 85 -4.35 -11.48 -2.12
C LEU A 85 -5.71 -11.32 -2.82
N PRO A 86 -6.69 -10.65 -2.21
CA PRO A 86 -7.95 -10.36 -2.89
C PRO A 86 -7.75 -9.51 -4.14
N ARG A 87 -8.49 -9.81 -5.24
CA ARG A 87 -8.34 -9.11 -6.52
C ARG A 87 -8.67 -7.61 -6.44
N ASN A 88 -9.67 -7.23 -5.65
CA ASN A 88 -10.14 -5.85 -5.51
C ASN A 88 -9.69 -5.21 -4.18
N ALA A 89 -8.57 -5.64 -3.62
CA ALA A 89 -8.08 -5.19 -2.33
C ALA A 89 -7.63 -3.73 -2.30
N VAL A 90 -7.67 -3.15 -1.12
CA VAL A 90 -6.91 -1.96 -0.74
C VAL A 90 -5.70 -2.41 0.05
N LEU A 91 -4.52 -2.31 -0.54
CA LEU A 91 -3.25 -2.56 0.14
C LEU A 91 -2.91 -1.34 1.01
N VAL A 92 -2.68 -1.55 2.29
CA VAL A 92 -2.42 -0.49 3.27
C VAL A 92 -1.03 -0.65 3.85
N VAL A 93 -0.21 0.39 3.73
CA VAL A 93 1.08 0.51 4.42
C VAL A 93 0.99 1.59 5.49
N GLY A 94 1.66 1.38 6.60
CA GLY A 94 1.61 2.25 7.77
C GLY A 94 2.69 3.32 7.82
N GLN A 95 2.82 3.90 8.99
CA GLN A 95 3.80 4.93 9.32
C GLN A 95 5.21 4.37 9.38
N GLU A 96 6.18 5.25 9.14
CA GLU A 96 7.59 4.93 9.39
C GLU A 96 7.82 4.82 10.91
N GLY A 97 8.29 3.66 11.33
CA GLY A 97 8.50 3.30 12.74
C GLY A 97 7.31 2.57 13.36
N PRO A 98 6.16 3.20 13.61
CA PRO A 98 5.01 2.53 14.23
C PRO A 98 4.35 1.45 13.38
N GLY A 99 4.47 1.51 12.04
CA GLY A 99 3.76 0.61 11.14
C GLY A 99 2.30 1.00 10.91
N VAL A 100 1.47 0.03 10.57
CA VAL A 100 0.02 0.21 10.40
C VAL A 100 -0.63 0.40 11.77
N SER A 101 -1.54 1.37 11.88
CA SER A 101 -2.20 1.65 13.17
C SER A 101 -2.98 0.44 13.69
N PRO A 102 -3.11 0.31 15.02
CA PRO A 102 -3.92 -0.76 15.63
C PRO A 102 -5.37 -0.77 15.13
N GLU A 103 -5.92 0.41 14.82
CA GLU A 103 -7.27 0.53 14.29
C GLU A 103 -7.39 -0.10 12.89
N LEU A 104 -6.44 0.18 11.99
CA LEU A 104 -6.41 -0.43 10.66
C LEU A 104 -6.07 -1.91 10.71
N LEU A 105 -5.15 -2.34 11.58
CA LEU A 105 -4.84 -3.76 11.78
C LEU A 105 -6.07 -4.54 12.26
N ALA A 106 -6.81 -4.00 13.23
CA ALA A 106 -8.03 -4.63 13.74
C ALA A 106 -9.16 -4.71 12.71
N ALA A 107 -9.22 -3.75 11.78
CA ALA A 107 -10.23 -3.70 10.72
C ALA A 107 -9.80 -4.44 9.44
N ALA A 108 -8.53 -4.82 9.31
CA ALA A 108 -8.02 -5.50 8.12
C ALA A 108 -8.67 -6.88 7.95
N ASP A 109 -9.05 -7.18 6.72
CA ASP A 109 -9.56 -8.50 6.34
C ASP A 109 -8.41 -9.51 6.22
N LEU A 110 -7.20 -9.00 6.00
CA LEU A 110 -5.97 -9.79 5.90
C LEU A 110 -4.78 -8.94 6.35
N VAL A 111 -3.88 -9.54 7.12
CA VAL A 111 -2.57 -8.94 7.46
C VAL A 111 -1.48 -9.82 6.86
N VAL A 112 -0.61 -9.20 6.06
CA VAL A 112 0.52 -9.89 5.42
C VAL A 112 1.83 -9.20 5.75
N GLY A 113 2.85 -10.01 6.00
CA GLY A 113 4.21 -9.54 6.23
C GLY A 113 5.13 -9.95 5.07
N ILE A 114 6.09 -9.10 4.74
CA ILE A 114 7.17 -9.43 3.80
C ILE A 114 8.25 -10.18 4.58
N THR A 115 8.56 -11.41 4.17
CA THR A 115 9.55 -12.24 4.86
C THR A 115 10.94 -11.58 4.82
N GLN A 116 11.55 -11.40 5.98
CA GLN A 116 12.88 -10.81 6.12
C GLN A 116 13.85 -11.88 6.66
N PHE A 117 15.01 -12.01 6.01
CA PHE A 117 16.03 -13.00 6.35
C PHE A 117 17.26 -12.38 7.03
N GLY A 118 17.32 -11.07 7.11
CA GLY A 118 18.41 -10.32 7.73
C GLY A 118 18.09 -9.90 9.16
N SER A 119 19.01 -9.13 9.76
CA SER A 119 18.86 -8.58 11.11
C SER A 119 18.03 -7.31 11.19
N THR A 120 17.67 -6.72 10.06
CA THR A 120 16.85 -5.50 10.00
C THR A 120 15.43 -5.81 10.43
N ARG A 121 14.86 -4.98 11.32
CA ARG A 121 13.49 -5.18 11.82
C ARG A 121 12.40 -4.69 10.87
N SER A 122 12.74 -3.82 9.93
CA SER A 122 11.81 -3.27 8.95
C SER A 122 12.52 -2.87 7.67
N ILE A 123 11.79 -2.86 6.57
CA ILE A 123 12.23 -2.30 5.29
C ILE A 123 11.55 -0.94 5.06
N ASN A 124 12.10 -0.14 4.16
CA ASN A 124 11.51 1.15 3.80
C ASN A 124 10.06 0.96 3.32
N VAL A 125 9.16 1.84 3.75
CA VAL A 125 7.72 1.73 3.46
C VAL A 125 7.39 1.78 1.97
N ALA A 126 8.13 2.57 1.17
CA ALA A 126 7.92 2.60 -0.28
C ALA A 126 8.38 1.28 -0.94
N ALA A 127 9.45 0.66 -0.41
CA ALA A 127 9.87 -0.67 -0.83
C ALA A 127 8.81 -1.73 -0.46
N ALA A 128 8.29 -1.69 0.76
CA ALA A 128 7.21 -2.58 1.19
C ALA A 128 5.96 -2.45 0.29
N ALA A 129 5.55 -1.22 -0.01
CA ALA A 129 4.44 -0.95 -0.91
C ALA A 129 4.70 -1.49 -2.33
N ALA A 130 5.92 -1.33 -2.85
CA ALA A 130 6.30 -1.84 -4.17
C ALA A 130 6.24 -3.37 -4.23
N ILE A 131 6.76 -4.05 -3.22
CA ILE A 131 6.73 -5.51 -3.11
C ILE A 131 5.28 -6.00 -3.03
N ALA A 132 4.44 -5.38 -2.20
CA ALA A 132 3.04 -5.75 -2.05
C ALA A 132 2.25 -5.58 -3.36
N MET A 133 2.43 -4.46 -4.06
CA MET A 133 1.81 -4.23 -5.37
C MET A 133 2.31 -5.24 -6.41
N HIS A 134 3.60 -5.55 -6.44
CA HIS A 134 4.16 -6.54 -7.35
C HIS A 134 3.66 -7.96 -7.03
N SER A 135 3.54 -8.32 -5.75
CA SER A 135 2.96 -9.61 -5.35
C SER A 135 1.51 -9.76 -5.83
N TRP A 136 0.74 -8.66 -5.79
CA TRP A 136 -0.61 -8.63 -6.36
C TRP A 136 -0.58 -8.79 -7.89
N ILE A 137 0.34 -8.11 -8.60
CA ILE A 137 0.52 -8.24 -10.05
C ILE A 137 0.80 -9.70 -10.45
N LEU A 138 1.71 -10.37 -9.73
CA LEU A 138 2.04 -11.78 -10.02
C LEU A 138 0.83 -12.72 -9.90
N GLN A 139 -0.13 -12.38 -9.05
CA GLN A 139 -1.32 -13.21 -8.82
C GLN A 139 -2.48 -12.91 -9.80
N HIS A 140 -2.56 -11.68 -10.32
CA HIS A 140 -3.80 -11.20 -10.96
C HIS A 140 -3.63 -10.57 -12.33
N ALA A 141 -2.43 -10.13 -12.70
CA ALA A 141 -2.20 -9.46 -13.97
C ALA A 141 -1.71 -10.44 -15.05
N GLU A 142 -2.18 -10.24 -16.26
CA GLU A 142 -1.61 -10.89 -17.44
C GLU A 142 -0.39 -10.10 -17.90
N VAL A 143 0.79 -10.73 -17.84
CA VAL A 143 2.01 -10.11 -18.34
C VAL A 143 2.01 -10.19 -19.88
N PRO A 144 2.20 -9.05 -20.58
CA PRO A 144 2.27 -9.07 -22.04
C PRO A 144 3.36 -10.00 -22.55
N SER A 145 3.06 -10.76 -23.58
CA SER A 145 4.01 -11.71 -24.21
C SER A 145 5.06 -11.03 -25.11
N GLY A 146 4.97 -9.71 -25.31
CA GLY A 146 5.90 -8.92 -26.12
C GLY A 146 7.02 -8.26 -25.31
N PRO A 147 7.95 -7.57 -25.96
CA PRO A 147 9.00 -6.82 -25.27
C PRO A 147 8.42 -5.75 -24.36
N LEU A 148 9.04 -5.57 -23.19
CA LEU A 148 8.68 -4.51 -22.25
C LEU A 148 8.96 -3.14 -22.89
N ARG A 149 8.07 -2.18 -22.66
CA ARG A 149 8.18 -0.79 -23.15
C ARG A 149 9.00 0.06 -22.18
#